data_dd5f5b5182c59cd275c05d07d4301b03
#
_entry.id   dd5f5b5182c59cd275c05d07d4301b03
#
_cell.length_a   1.000
_cell.length_b   1.000
_cell.length_c   1.000
_cell.angle_alpha   90.00
_cell.angle_beta   90.00
_cell.angle_gamma   90.00
#
_symmetry.space_group_name_H-M   'P 1'
#
loop_
_entity.id
_entity.type
_entity.pdbx_description
1 polymer ?
#
loop_
_entity_poly.entity_id
_entity_poly.type
_entity_poly.pdbx_seq_one_letter_code
_entity_poly.pdbx_strand_id
1 'polypeptide(L)'
;MSGDESSAEAAYIIRDHNREKFETRKVLMQQTADFMNQKYGAGTFTLHMTDSYYNMKEKLTDHMYLIHNAEAAMQKAGVTPKIVAIRGGTDGARLSYEGLPCPNLSTGGLNFHSIHEFIPVRSLEKMVEVLRNLVTL
;
A
#
# COMPACT_ATOMS: atom_id res chain seq x y z
N MET A 1 2.66 -18.95 -8.82
CA MET A 1 3.49 -20.15 -8.76
C MET A 1 3.58 -20.71 -10.16
N SER A 2 4.77 -20.96 -10.64
CA SER A 2 5.08 -21.58 -11.93
C SER A 2 6.12 -22.70 -11.69
N GLY A 3 6.22 -23.67 -12.60
CA GLY A 3 7.18 -24.76 -12.43
C GLY A 3 7.05 -25.81 -13.52
N ASP A 4 8.08 -26.65 -13.61
CA ASP A 4 8.17 -27.83 -14.45
C ASP A 4 8.68 -29.04 -13.64
N GLU A 5 9.10 -30.10 -14.29
CA GLU A 5 9.61 -31.32 -13.63
C GLU A 5 10.93 -31.08 -12.85
N SER A 6 11.69 -30.05 -13.19
CA SER A 6 13.02 -29.77 -12.65
C SER A 6 13.08 -28.57 -11.72
N SER A 7 12.14 -27.62 -11.83
CA SER A 7 12.16 -26.38 -11.09
C SER A 7 10.77 -25.82 -10.79
N ALA A 8 10.64 -25.08 -9.71
CA ALA A 8 9.42 -24.35 -9.36
C ALA A 8 9.76 -22.97 -8.81
N GLU A 9 8.97 -21.99 -9.18
CA GLU A 9 9.07 -20.62 -8.69
C GLU A 9 7.78 -20.20 -7.98
N ALA A 10 7.94 -19.57 -6.81
CA ALA A 10 6.83 -19.02 -6.05
C ALA A 10 7.13 -17.55 -5.70
N ALA A 11 6.30 -16.65 -6.17
CA ALA A 11 6.35 -15.23 -5.82
C ALA A 11 5.48 -14.96 -4.59
N TYR A 12 6.07 -14.28 -3.61
CA TYR A 12 5.42 -13.85 -2.38
C TYR A 12 5.47 -12.34 -2.28
N ILE A 13 4.45 -11.75 -1.65
CA ILE A 13 4.45 -10.34 -1.29
C ILE A 13 4.34 -10.26 0.22
N ILE A 14 5.38 -9.74 0.86
CA ILE A 14 5.40 -9.48 2.30
C ILE A 14 4.90 -8.06 2.53
N ARG A 15 3.92 -7.91 3.42
CA ARG A 15 3.34 -6.61 3.78
C ARG A 15 3.11 -6.52 5.28
N ASP A 16 3.45 -5.38 5.85
CA ASP A 16 3.01 -4.97 7.19
C ASP A 16 3.04 -3.44 7.27
N HIS A 17 2.14 -2.86 8.06
CA HIS A 17 2.12 -1.42 8.32
C HIS A 17 3.16 -1.01 9.37
N ASN A 18 3.58 -1.94 10.22
CA ASN A 18 4.61 -1.75 11.22
C ASN A 18 5.95 -2.23 10.67
N ARG A 19 6.96 -1.33 10.67
CA ARG A 19 8.28 -1.62 10.11
C ARG A 19 8.99 -2.78 10.79
N GLU A 20 8.95 -2.84 12.12
CA GLU A 20 9.59 -3.92 12.88
C GLU A 20 8.99 -5.30 12.55
N LYS A 21 7.65 -5.38 12.50
CA LYS A 21 6.96 -6.61 12.07
C LYS A 21 7.27 -6.98 10.63
N PHE A 22 7.39 -5.98 9.75
CA PHE A 22 7.76 -6.22 8.36
C PHE A 22 9.16 -6.84 8.26
N GLU A 23 10.16 -6.29 8.95
CA GLU A 23 11.51 -6.85 8.98
C GLU A 23 11.54 -8.24 9.62
N THR A 24 10.78 -8.48 10.69
CA THR A 24 10.63 -9.82 11.29
C THR A 24 10.10 -10.85 10.29
N ARG A 25 9.15 -10.48 9.45
CA ARG A 25 8.61 -11.36 8.39
C ARG A 25 9.67 -11.69 7.33
N LYS A 26 10.52 -10.75 6.98
CA LYS A 26 11.64 -10.97 6.04
C LYS A 26 12.65 -11.95 6.62
N VAL A 27 13.02 -11.77 7.90
CA VAL A 27 13.90 -12.68 8.61
C VAL A 27 13.32 -14.10 8.66
N LEU A 28 12.02 -14.23 8.96
CA LEU A 28 11.34 -15.52 8.97
C LEU A 28 11.40 -16.20 7.59
N MET A 29 11.21 -15.44 6.50
CA MET A 29 11.30 -15.99 5.15
C MET A 29 12.72 -16.52 4.86
N GLN A 30 13.77 -15.77 5.25
CA GLN A 30 15.15 -16.21 5.10
C GLN A 30 15.42 -17.49 5.92
N GLN A 31 15.03 -17.51 7.19
CA GLN A 31 15.18 -18.69 8.06
C GLN A 31 14.45 -19.93 7.48
N THR A 32 13.29 -19.71 6.85
CA THR A 32 12.56 -20.79 6.20
C THR A 32 13.35 -21.34 5.00
N ALA A 33 13.92 -20.51 4.15
CA ALA A 33 14.75 -20.94 3.03
C ALA A 33 16.01 -21.67 3.51
N ASP A 34 16.64 -21.17 4.56
CA ASP A 34 17.85 -21.79 5.16
C ASP A 34 17.51 -23.18 5.74
N PHE A 35 16.40 -23.29 6.47
CA PHE A 35 15.91 -24.57 7.00
C PHE A 35 15.62 -25.58 5.89
N MET A 36 14.98 -25.13 4.81
CA MET A 36 14.68 -26.00 3.68
C MET A 36 15.94 -26.46 2.96
N ASN A 37 16.96 -25.60 2.83
CA ASN A 37 18.27 -25.99 2.28
C ASN A 37 19.01 -26.99 3.17
N GLN A 38 18.91 -26.86 4.49
CA GLN A 38 19.48 -27.88 5.42
C GLN A 38 18.79 -29.22 5.25
N LYS A 39 17.49 -29.26 5.04
CA LYS A 39 16.69 -30.47 4.92
C LYS A 39 16.85 -31.17 3.58
N TYR A 40 16.92 -30.45 2.48
CA TYR A 40 16.85 -31.01 1.13
C TYR A 40 18.15 -30.87 0.33
N GLY A 41 19.17 -30.24 0.90
CA GLY A 41 20.46 -30.01 0.28
C GLY A 41 20.71 -28.55 -0.03
N ALA A 42 21.96 -28.13 0.10
CA ALA A 42 22.37 -26.74 -0.17
C ALA A 42 22.07 -26.33 -1.62
N GLY A 43 21.48 -25.16 -1.82
CA GLY A 43 21.16 -24.61 -3.13
C GLY A 43 19.85 -25.14 -3.74
N THR A 44 19.10 -26.02 -3.03
CA THR A 44 17.78 -26.47 -3.48
C THR A 44 16.76 -25.33 -3.49
N PHE A 45 16.87 -24.40 -2.54
CA PHE A 45 16.00 -23.22 -2.42
C PHE A 45 16.83 -21.95 -2.56
N THR A 46 16.48 -21.12 -3.53
CA THR A 46 17.07 -19.78 -3.68
C THR A 46 16.01 -18.75 -3.35
N LEU A 47 16.32 -17.85 -2.41
CA LEU A 47 15.42 -16.76 -2.02
C LEU A 47 15.97 -15.42 -2.52
N HIS A 48 15.18 -14.71 -3.30
CA HIS A 48 15.44 -13.33 -3.70
C HIS A 48 14.41 -12.42 -3.04
N MET A 49 14.87 -11.44 -2.27
CA MET A 49 14.01 -10.43 -1.65
C MET A 49 14.41 -9.04 -2.09
N THR A 50 13.44 -8.22 -2.46
CA THR A 50 13.62 -6.82 -2.80
C THR A 50 12.58 -5.96 -2.11
N ASP A 51 13.00 -4.86 -1.50
CA ASP A 51 12.09 -3.89 -0.93
C ASP A 51 11.62 -2.90 -2.00
N SER A 52 10.31 -2.66 -2.09
CA SER A 52 9.76 -1.67 -3.00
C SER A 52 9.61 -0.31 -2.31
N TYR A 53 8.96 -0.26 -1.16
CA TYR A 53 8.75 0.92 -0.32
C TYR A 53 8.21 0.49 1.04
N TYR A 54 8.35 1.39 2.02
CA TYR A 54 7.77 1.22 3.36
C TYR A 54 6.43 1.95 3.50
N ASN A 55 5.89 2.00 4.72
CA ASN A 55 4.65 2.73 4.98
C ASN A 55 4.84 4.24 4.76
N MET A 56 4.04 4.82 3.88
CA MET A 56 4.11 6.26 3.56
C MET A 56 3.91 7.15 4.79
N LYS A 57 3.27 6.66 5.85
CA LYS A 57 3.10 7.39 7.11
C LYS A 57 4.42 7.95 7.63
N GLU A 58 5.53 7.21 7.47
CA GLU A 58 6.86 7.65 7.89
C GLU A 58 7.30 8.95 7.18
N LYS A 59 6.86 9.14 5.93
CA LYS A 59 7.17 10.32 5.11
C LYS A 59 6.13 11.43 5.21
N LEU A 60 4.97 11.14 5.78
CA LEU A 60 3.89 12.12 5.94
C LEU A 60 3.88 12.77 7.33
N THR A 61 4.66 12.28 8.29
CA THR A 61 4.65 12.78 9.68
C THR A 61 4.94 14.27 9.74
N ASP A 62 5.90 14.78 8.97
CA ASP A 62 6.26 16.19 8.92
C ASP A 62 5.40 17.01 7.96
N HIS A 63 4.43 16.36 7.30
CA HIS A 63 3.56 16.93 6.28
C HIS A 63 2.07 16.71 6.60
N MET A 64 1.72 16.64 7.89
CA MET A 64 0.35 16.39 8.32
C MET A 64 -0.65 17.46 7.86
N TYR A 65 -0.18 18.66 7.51
CA TYR A 65 -1.03 19.69 6.92
C TYR A 65 -1.75 19.21 5.65
N LEU A 66 -1.14 18.31 4.86
CA LEU A 66 -1.79 17.71 3.67
C LEU A 66 -3.04 16.89 4.06
N ILE A 67 -2.94 16.16 5.17
CA ILE A 67 -4.06 15.38 5.68
C ILE A 67 -5.14 16.31 6.24
N HIS A 68 -4.76 17.32 7.03
CA HIS A 68 -5.71 18.28 7.61
C HIS A 68 -6.44 19.09 6.52
N ASN A 69 -5.74 19.48 5.45
CA ASN A 69 -6.35 20.13 4.30
C ASN A 69 -7.37 19.24 3.59
N ALA A 70 -7.03 17.95 3.42
CA ALA A 70 -7.95 16.97 2.84
C ALA A 70 -9.20 16.76 3.71
N GLU A 71 -9.03 16.68 5.05
CA GLU A 71 -10.14 16.57 6.00
C GLU A 71 -11.04 17.81 5.93
N ALA A 72 -10.46 19.02 5.93
CA ALA A 72 -11.21 20.27 5.81
C ALA A 72 -11.99 20.36 4.50
N ALA A 73 -11.36 19.97 3.38
CA ALA A 73 -12.01 19.94 2.06
C ALA A 73 -13.19 18.96 2.01
N MET A 74 -13.05 17.79 2.62
CA MET A 74 -14.12 16.79 2.76
C MET A 74 -15.27 17.32 3.60
N GLN A 75 -14.98 17.88 4.78
CA GLN A 75 -15.99 18.46 5.69
C GLN A 75 -16.76 19.57 4.99
N LYS A 76 -16.07 20.46 4.26
CA LYS A 76 -16.70 21.55 3.48
C LYS A 76 -17.63 21.00 2.38
N ALA A 77 -17.33 19.84 1.82
CA ALA A 77 -18.19 19.13 0.87
C ALA A 77 -19.30 18.30 1.55
N GLY A 78 -19.43 18.34 2.87
CA GLY A 78 -20.40 17.54 3.62
C GLY A 78 -20.07 16.05 3.68
N VAL A 79 -18.80 15.70 3.50
CA VAL A 79 -18.27 14.32 3.62
C VAL A 79 -17.56 14.18 4.96
N THR A 80 -17.90 13.16 5.74
CA THR A 80 -17.18 12.84 6.97
C THR A 80 -15.85 12.15 6.64
N PRO A 81 -14.69 12.78 6.92
CA PRO A 81 -13.41 12.18 6.63
C PRO A 81 -13.13 10.99 7.56
N LYS A 82 -12.43 9.99 7.05
CA LYS A 82 -11.94 8.87 7.84
C LYS A 82 -10.54 8.50 7.38
N ILE A 83 -9.56 8.67 8.26
CA ILE A 83 -8.19 8.24 8.01
C ILE A 83 -8.10 6.74 8.29
N VAL A 84 -7.70 5.97 7.30
CA VAL A 84 -7.58 4.52 7.39
C VAL A 84 -6.26 4.06 6.77
N ALA A 85 -5.73 2.95 7.29
CA ALA A 85 -4.61 2.27 6.64
C ALA A 85 -5.09 1.60 5.35
N ILE A 86 -4.34 1.78 4.26
CA ILE A 86 -4.59 1.07 3.01
C ILE A 86 -3.81 -0.25 2.97
N ARG A 87 -4.44 -1.31 2.53
CA ARG A 87 -3.83 -2.64 2.48
C ARG A 87 -2.87 -2.82 1.30
N GLY A 88 -3.10 -2.14 0.21
CA GLY A 88 -2.30 -2.22 -1.01
C GLY A 88 -1.16 -1.20 -1.04
N GLY A 89 -0.24 -1.38 -1.98
CA GLY A 89 0.69 -0.34 -2.38
C GLY A 89 0.00 0.70 -3.26
N THR A 90 0.53 1.92 -3.24
CA THR A 90 0.04 3.01 -4.07
C THR A 90 1.22 3.80 -4.63
N ASP A 91 0.99 4.48 -5.75
CA ASP A 91 1.99 5.39 -6.32
C ASP A 91 2.33 6.51 -5.34
N GLY A 92 1.36 6.95 -4.53
CA GLY A 92 1.58 7.94 -3.48
C GLY A 92 2.60 7.49 -2.42
N ALA A 93 2.63 6.19 -2.07
CA ALA A 93 3.66 5.66 -1.19
C ALA A 93 5.04 5.78 -1.83
N ARG A 94 5.19 5.38 -3.08
CA ARG A 94 6.46 5.47 -3.81
C ARG A 94 6.92 6.92 -3.96
N LEU A 95 6.04 7.80 -4.43
CA LEU A 95 6.33 9.22 -4.59
C LEU A 95 6.76 9.87 -3.27
N SER A 96 6.14 9.49 -2.15
CA SER A 96 6.52 9.98 -0.83
C SER A 96 7.95 9.62 -0.45
N TYR A 97 8.43 8.43 -0.85
CA TYR A 97 9.82 8.02 -0.63
C TYR A 97 10.80 8.66 -1.62
N GLU A 98 10.34 9.13 -2.78
CA GLU A 98 11.11 9.89 -3.76
C GLU A 98 11.15 11.41 -3.44
N GLY A 99 10.56 11.83 -2.32
CA GLY A 99 10.62 13.22 -1.84
C GLY A 99 9.37 14.07 -2.12
N LEU A 100 8.31 13.46 -2.66
CA LEU A 100 7.01 14.11 -2.86
C LEU A 100 5.98 13.53 -1.89
N PRO A 101 5.73 14.15 -0.71
CA PRO A 101 4.72 13.69 0.22
C PRO A 101 3.34 13.64 -0.44
N CYS A 102 2.80 12.44 -0.63
CA CYS A 102 1.63 12.21 -1.47
C CYS A 102 0.61 11.30 -0.77
N PRO A 103 -0.24 11.83 0.14
CA PRO A 103 -1.31 11.06 0.73
C PRO A 103 -2.38 10.69 -0.30
N ASN A 104 -3.06 9.56 -0.08
CA ASN A 104 -4.13 9.12 -0.96
C ASN A 104 -5.48 9.67 -0.52
N LEU A 105 -6.29 10.05 -1.49
CA LEU A 105 -7.71 10.35 -1.29
C LEU A 105 -8.58 9.18 -1.77
N SER A 106 -9.76 9.03 -1.16
CA SER A 106 -10.78 8.11 -1.68
C SER A 106 -11.29 8.62 -3.03
N THR A 107 -11.60 7.69 -3.94
CA THR A 107 -12.31 8.00 -5.18
C THR A 107 -13.84 7.98 -5.01
N GLY A 108 -14.33 7.43 -3.89
CA GLY A 108 -15.76 7.16 -3.66
C GLY A 108 -16.26 5.89 -4.34
N GLY A 109 -15.34 5.08 -4.92
CA GLY A 109 -15.66 3.78 -5.52
C GLY A 109 -15.88 2.68 -4.49
N LEU A 110 -16.45 1.59 -4.94
CA LEU A 110 -16.78 0.40 -4.14
C LEU A 110 -16.37 -0.87 -4.88
N ASN A 111 -16.15 -1.95 -4.12
CA ASN A 111 -15.81 -3.28 -4.62
C ASN A 111 -14.56 -3.31 -5.52
N PHE A 112 -13.53 -2.54 -5.16
CA PHE A 112 -12.27 -2.48 -5.91
C PHE A 112 -11.67 -3.85 -6.20
N HIS A 113 -11.13 -4.03 -7.40
CA HIS A 113 -10.55 -5.27 -7.92
C HIS A 113 -11.56 -6.41 -8.11
N SER A 114 -12.85 -6.11 -8.13
CA SER A 114 -13.93 -7.06 -8.36
C SER A 114 -14.57 -6.83 -9.74
N ILE A 115 -15.18 -7.87 -10.32
CA ILE A 115 -16.05 -7.71 -11.49
C ILE A 115 -17.29 -6.85 -11.22
N HIS A 116 -17.55 -6.58 -9.94
CA HIS A 116 -18.64 -5.70 -9.46
C HIS A 116 -18.11 -4.34 -9.01
N GLU A 117 -16.92 -3.94 -9.45
CA GLU A 117 -16.37 -2.62 -9.13
C GLU A 117 -17.24 -1.53 -9.76
N PHE A 118 -17.59 -0.53 -8.97
CA PHE A 118 -18.40 0.59 -9.44
C PHE A 118 -18.17 1.85 -8.61
N ILE A 119 -18.55 3.00 -9.15
CA ILE A 119 -18.65 4.26 -8.43
C ILE A 119 -20.07 4.82 -8.60
N PRO A 120 -20.78 5.15 -7.51
CA PRO A 120 -22.05 5.89 -7.60
C PRO A 120 -21.80 7.29 -8.19
N VAL A 121 -22.67 7.75 -9.10
CA VAL A 121 -22.55 9.08 -9.71
C VAL A 121 -22.45 10.19 -8.67
N ARG A 122 -23.28 10.13 -7.62
CA ARG A 122 -23.22 11.09 -6.50
C ARG A 122 -21.89 11.10 -5.77
N SER A 123 -21.22 9.95 -5.65
CA SER A 123 -19.87 9.87 -5.05
C SER A 123 -18.84 10.53 -5.95
N LEU A 124 -18.94 10.33 -7.26
CA LEU A 124 -18.06 10.97 -8.24
C LEU A 124 -18.21 12.51 -8.19
N GLU A 125 -19.45 13.01 -8.24
CA GLU A 125 -19.75 14.45 -8.13
C GLU A 125 -19.21 15.02 -6.81
N LYS A 126 -19.41 14.30 -5.71
CA LYS A 126 -18.93 14.71 -4.39
C LYS A 126 -17.41 14.79 -4.32
N MET A 127 -16.69 13.86 -4.95
CA MET A 127 -15.23 13.91 -5.02
C MET A 127 -14.71 15.08 -5.85
N VAL A 128 -15.41 15.47 -6.91
CA VAL A 128 -15.10 16.72 -7.65
C VAL A 128 -15.22 17.95 -6.74
N GLU A 129 -16.27 18.00 -5.92
CA GLU A 129 -16.46 19.08 -4.93
C GLU A 129 -15.34 19.11 -3.89
N VAL A 130 -14.93 17.93 -3.36
CA VAL A 130 -13.80 17.81 -2.43
C VAL A 130 -12.52 18.33 -3.07
N LEU A 131 -12.20 17.92 -4.29
CA LEU A 131 -11.00 18.37 -4.99
C LEU A 131 -11.00 19.86 -5.24
N ARG A 132 -12.13 20.44 -5.65
CA ARG A 132 -12.27 21.90 -5.78
C ARG A 132 -12.01 22.62 -4.46
N ASN A 133 -12.58 22.12 -3.37
CA ASN A 133 -12.34 22.69 -2.04
C ASN A 133 -10.86 22.59 -1.64
N LEU A 134 -10.20 21.47 -1.96
CA LEU A 134 -8.80 21.23 -1.60
C LEU A 134 -7.84 22.21 -2.29
N VAL A 135 -8.06 22.52 -3.57
CA VAL A 135 -7.20 23.45 -4.33
C VAL A 135 -7.51 24.92 -4.09
N THR A 136 -8.54 25.22 -3.31
CA THR A 136 -8.96 26.59 -2.94
C THR A 136 -8.85 26.89 -1.44
N LEU A 137 -8.15 26.02 -0.69
CA LEU A 137 -7.84 26.22 0.74
C LEU A 137 -6.75 27.28 0.95
#